data_d80c2873b3e290582f1bd5e3e108b199
#
_entry.id   d80c2873b3e290582f1bd5e3e108b199
#
_cell.length_a   1.000
_cell.length_b   1.000
_cell.length_c   1.000
_cell.angle_alpha   90.00
_cell.angle_beta   90.00
_cell.angle_gamma   90.00
#
_symmetry.space_group_name_H-M   'P 1'
#
loop_
_entity.id
_entity.type
_entity.pdbx_description
1 polymer ?
#
loop_
_entity_poly.entity_id
_entity_poly.type
_entity_poly.pdbx_seq_one_letter_code
_entity_poly.pdbx_strand_id
1 'polypeptide(L)'
;MPTVSHLNRFAWRIALYACLAMLALVSRAADYPAPKEGSWIAKDFRFHTGQVRPELRLNYVTIGAPSGEPVLILHGTTGSAASMLTPAFAGELFGAGQPLDASRYYIIIPDGLGTGKSARPSDGLRANFPRYNYDDMVDAQYRLVTEHLGVKHLRAIIGNSMGGMHTWVWGVKYPDAMDALVPMACQPTEMSSRNWMTRRLLTESIRRDPEWNNGNYTTQPRSAQFASVFFATATNGGNLATYKAAPTRVQADKLLETRLGAPFPADANNILYQWEASADYNPSPGLERIQAAVLAVNAADDERNPPETGIMDREMKRVKNGRYHLIPASDQTTGHATTGQAKWWKAQLTELLQTAPRRGL
;
A
#
# COMPACT_ATOMS: atom_id res chain seq x y z
N MET A 1 29.91 59.12 -23.70
CA MET A 1 29.90 57.86 -23.00
C MET A 1 29.53 58.10 -21.55
N PRO A 2 28.37 57.80 -21.15
CA PRO A 2 28.17 56.98 -19.96
C PRO A 2 26.90 56.13 -20.06
N THR A 3 26.87 55.14 -19.13
CA THR A 3 25.80 54.58 -18.34
C THR A 3 25.03 53.37 -18.89
N VAL A 4 25.69 52.21 -18.77
CA VAL A 4 25.03 50.86 -18.92
C VAL A 4 24.89 50.15 -17.54
N SER A 5 25.12 50.83 -16.40
CA SER A 5 25.25 50.10 -15.11
C SER A 5 23.99 50.02 -14.23
N HIS A 6 22.93 50.80 -14.51
CA HIS A 6 21.75 50.83 -13.64
C HIS A 6 20.62 49.90 -14.07
N LEU A 7 20.45 49.59 -15.35
CA LEU A 7 19.41 48.66 -15.85
C LEU A 7 19.69 47.20 -15.48
N ASN A 8 20.96 46.77 -15.46
CA ASN A 8 21.31 45.39 -15.10
C ASN A 8 21.07 45.07 -13.62
N ARG A 9 21.23 46.00 -12.72
CA ARG A 9 20.99 45.79 -11.28
C ARG A 9 19.52 45.68 -10.93
N PHE A 10 18.63 46.28 -11.69
CA PHE A 10 17.19 46.23 -11.49
C PHE A 10 16.62 44.90 -12.04
N ALA A 11 17.10 44.45 -13.18
CA ALA A 11 16.71 43.17 -13.78
C ALA A 11 17.14 41.97 -12.90
N TRP A 12 18.32 42.02 -12.30
CA TRP A 12 18.79 40.95 -11.39
C TRP A 12 18.02 40.91 -10.06
N ARG A 13 17.55 42.05 -9.57
CA ARG A 13 16.70 42.10 -8.35
C ARG A 13 15.31 41.57 -8.62
N ILE A 14 14.71 41.82 -9.76
CA ILE A 14 13.41 41.29 -10.15
C ILE A 14 13.51 39.76 -10.39
N ALA A 15 14.58 39.29 -11.02
CA ALA A 15 14.81 37.85 -11.21
C ALA A 15 15.03 37.13 -9.87
N LEU A 16 15.73 37.75 -8.90
CA LEU A 16 15.95 37.17 -7.57
C LEU A 16 14.66 37.12 -6.75
N TYR A 17 13.80 38.15 -6.84
CA TYR A 17 12.48 38.14 -6.18
C TYR A 17 11.49 37.16 -6.84
N ALA A 18 11.56 37.01 -8.16
CA ALA A 18 10.76 36.00 -8.88
C ALA A 18 11.20 34.56 -8.55
N CYS A 19 12.52 34.31 -8.40
CA CYS A 19 13.03 33.02 -7.94
C CYS A 19 12.69 32.73 -6.47
N LEU A 20 12.74 33.74 -5.59
CA LEU A 20 12.31 33.59 -4.19
C LEU A 20 10.79 33.42 -4.06
N ALA A 21 10.00 34.04 -4.94
CA ALA A 21 8.54 33.83 -4.98
C ALA A 21 8.15 32.46 -5.58
N MET A 22 8.97 31.89 -6.48
CA MET A 22 8.76 30.48 -6.98
C MET A 22 9.23 29.44 -5.99
N LEU A 23 10.13 29.72 -5.06
CA LEU A 23 10.53 28.84 -3.96
C LEU A 23 9.53 28.87 -2.80
N ALA A 24 8.60 29.78 -2.78
CA ALA A 24 7.39 29.77 -1.96
C ALA A 24 6.24 28.98 -2.61
N LEU A 25 6.52 27.95 -3.37
CA LEU A 25 5.65 26.78 -3.47
C LEU A 25 5.64 26.15 -2.08
N VAL A 26 4.77 26.76 -1.27
CA VAL A 26 4.36 26.33 0.05
C VAL A 26 4.22 24.81 -0.01
N SER A 27 5.18 24.10 0.53
CA SER A 27 4.91 22.81 1.13
C SER A 27 3.80 23.09 2.13
N ARG A 28 2.54 22.95 1.70
CA ARG A 28 1.41 22.99 2.61
C ARG A 28 1.73 21.92 3.63
N ALA A 29 2.09 22.33 4.82
CA ALA A 29 2.21 21.42 5.94
C ALA A 29 0.91 20.59 5.92
N ALA A 30 1.03 19.28 6.03
CA ALA A 30 -0.14 18.43 6.09
C ALA A 30 -1.03 18.95 7.22
N ASP A 31 -2.33 19.11 6.95
CA ASP A 31 -3.32 19.61 7.91
C ASP A 31 -3.59 18.62 9.08
N TYR A 32 -2.63 17.75 9.40
CA TYR A 32 -2.68 16.76 10.48
C TYR A 32 -1.34 16.70 11.23
N PRO A 33 -1.30 16.19 12.47
CA PRO A 33 -0.08 16.09 13.27
C PRO A 33 1.04 15.31 12.55
N ALA A 34 2.28 15.72 12.78
CA ALA A 34 3.44 15.04 12.19
C ALA A 34 3.46 13.54 12.57
N PRO A 35 3.71 12.64 11.61
CA PRO A 35 3.84 11.22 11.88
C PRO A 35 4.96 10.93 12.87
N LYS A 36 4.71 10.01 13.82
CA LYS A 36 5.70 9.52 14.79
C LYS A 36 6.13 8.13 14.39
N GLU A 37 7.42 7.97 14.11
CA GLU A 37 8.00 6.67 13.80
C GLU A 37 8.30 5.89 15.08
N GLY A 38 8.04 4.56 15.06
CA GLY A 38 8.35 3.64 16.12
C GLY A 38 8.89 2.32 15.57
N SER A 39 9.58 1.59 16.43
CA SER A 39 10.10 0.26 16.11
C SER A 39 9.94 -0.66 17.31
N TRP A 40 9.61 -1.91 17.07
CA TRP A 40 9.43 -2.94 18.09
C TRP A 40 10.11 -4.25 17.68
N ILE A 41 10.62 -4.97 18.64
CA ILE A 41 11.20 -6.31 18.44
C ILE A 41 10.22 -7.34 18.97
N ALA A 42 9.52 -8.02 18.08
CA ALA A 42 8.70 -9.18 18.44
C ALA A 42 9.63 -10.35 18.80
N LYS A 43 9.46 -10.91 20.00
CA LYS A 43 10.25 -12.05 20.46
C LYS A 43 9.62 -13.36 19.98
N ASP A 44 10.47 -14.34 19.66
CA ASP A 44 10.09 -15.72 19.35
C ASP A 44 8.98 -15.82 18.29
N PHE A 45 9.13 -15.05 17.22
CA PHE A 45 8.14 -15.06 16.14
C PHE A 45 8.21 -16.36 15.36
N ARG A 46 7.10 -17.11 15.35
CA ARG A 46 6.97 -18.38 14.63
C ARG A 46 6.28 -18.16 13.29
N PHE A 47 6.95 -18.54 12.21
CA PHE A 47 6.41 -18.52 10.85
C PHE A 47 5.56 -19.77 10.57
N HIS A 48 4.68 -19.71 9.56
CA HIS A 48 3.87 -20.83 9.09
C HIS A 48 4.74 -22.07 8.73
N THR A 49 5.98 -21.85 8.31
CA THR A 49 6.95 -22.93 8.03
C THR A 49 7.46 -23.65 9.28
N GLY A 50 7.09 -23.20 10.48
CA GLY A 50 7.59 -23.71 11.75
C GLY A 50 8.92 -23.09 12.21
N GLN A 51 9.61 -22.34 11.34
CA GLN A 51 10.83 -21.61 11.72
C GLN A 51 10.50 -20.54 12.77
N VAL A 52 11.42 -20.33 13.73
CA VAL A 52 11.29 -19.33 14.78
C VAL A 52 12.41 -18.30 14.65
N ARG A 53 12.04 -17.04 14.67
CA ARG A 53 13.00 -15.93 14.82
C ARG A 53 12.97 -15.45 16.26
N PRO A 54 14.09 -15.54 17.00
CA PRO A 54 14.18 -15.02 18.37
C PRO A 54 13.83 -13.54 18.46
N GLU A 55 14.19 -12.78 17.41
CA GLU A 55 13.94 -11.36 17.29
C GLU A 55 13.48 -11.02 15.88
N LEU A 56 12.29 -10.38 15.78
CA LEU A 56 11.74 -9.87 14.53
C LEU A 56 11.43 -8.38 14.67
N ARG A 57 12.20 -7.53 13.99
CA ARG A 57 11.98 -6.08 13.98
C ARG A 57 10.75 -5.73 13.17
N LEU A 58 9.83 -4.99 13.76
CA LEU A 58 8.64 -4.42 13.13
C LEU A 58 8.68 -2.91 13.31
N ASN A 59 8.67 -2.18 12.21
CA ASN A 59 8.64 -0.72 12.17
C ASN A 59 7.23 -0.24 11.88
N TYR A 60 6.87 0.94 12.37
CA TYR A 60 5.54 1.51 12.16
C TYR A 60 5.58 3.04 12.30
N VAL A 61 4.53 3.67 11.83
CA VAL A 61 4.27 5.10 12.02
C VAL A 61 2.92 5.24 12.72
N THR A 62 2.81 6.23 13.63
CA THR A 62 1.53 6.59 14.24
C THR A 62 1.22 8.07 14.03
N ILE A 63 -0.08 8.41 13.97
CA ILE A 63 -0.57 9.78 13.87
C ILE A 63 -1.77 9.90 14.81
N GLY A 64 -1.89 11.03 15.51
CA GLY A 64 -2.88 11.24 16.56
C GLY A 64 -2.40 10.75 17.93
N ALA A 65 -3.26 10.91 18.95
CA ALA A 65 -2.96 10.49 20.31
C ALA A 65 -3.34 9.01 20.54
N PRO A 66 -2.58 8.24 21.35
CA PRO A 66 -2.93 6.85 21.69
C PRO A 66 -4.30 6.68 22.37
N SER A 67 -4.86 7.76 22.93
CA SER A 67 -6.22 7.79 23.49
C SER A 67 -7.32 7.91 22.43
N GLY A 68 -6.98 8.18 21.17
CA GLY A 68 -7.93 8.22 20.05
C GLY A 68 -8.44 6.83 19.67
N GLU A 69 -9.50 6.78 18.88
CA GLU A 69 -10.02 5.52 18.34
C GLU A 69 -8.99 4.88 17.39
N PRO A 70 -8.53 3.65 17.64
CA PRO A 70 -7.42 3.08 16.88
C PRO A 70 -7.87 2.59 15.49
N VAL A 71 -7.15 3.01 14.47
CA VAL A 71 -7.32 2.60 13.07
C VAL A 71 -6.01 2.06 12.52
N LEU A 72 -6.06 0.87 11.92
CA LEU A 72 -4.91 0.24 11.27
C LEU A 72 -4.97 0.48 9.76
N ILE A 73 -3.87 0.99 9.18
CA ILE A 73 -3.76 1.24 7.73
C ILE A 73 -2.64 0.38 7.15
N LEU A 74 -2.95 -0.38 6.09
CA LEU A 74 -2.07 -1.38 5.51
C LEU A 74 -1.74 -1.03 4.05
N HIS A 75 -0.44 -0.94 3.75
CA HIS A 75 0.08 -0.57 2.43
C HIS A 75 0.11 -1.74 1.43
N GLY A 76 0.31 -1.41 0.14
CA GLY A 76 0.45 -2.39 -0.95
C GLY A 76 1.83 -3.05 -1.02
N THR A 77 1.96 -4.07 -1.90
CA THR A 77 3.21 -4.81 -2.15
C THR A 77 4.37 -3.86 -2.45
N THR A 78 5.53 -4.11 -1.89
CA THR A 78 6.75 -3.29 -1.98
C THR A 78 6.66 -1.86 -1.42
N GLY A 79 5.49 -1.49 -0.87
CA GLY A 79 5.31 -0.22 -0.19
C GLY A 79 5.90 -0.17 1.21
N SER A 80 5.57 0.88 1.93
CA SER A 80 5.89 1.10 3.35
C SER A 80 4.83 2.02 3.97
N ALA A 81 4.93 2.31 5.26
CA ALA A 81 4.08 3.30 5.91
C ALA A 81 4.08 4.65 5.15
N ALA A 82 5.23 5.06 4.61
CA ALA A 82 5.35 6.31 3.85
C ALA A 82 4.46 6.34 2.60
N SER A 83 4.18 5.19 1.97
CA SER A 83 3.31 5.13 0.78
C SER A 83 1.85 5.45 1.08
N MET A 84 1.44 5.40 2.35
CA MET A 84 0.10 5.78 2.82
C MET A 84 0.03 7.24 3.30
N LEU A 85 1.15 7.97 3.31
CA LEU A 85 1.23 9.38 3.75
C LEU A 85 1.19 10.37 2.58
N THR A 86 0.70 9.96 1.43
CA THR A 86 0.58 10.82 0.24
C THR A 86 -0.53 11.87 0.41
N PRO A 87 -0.43 13.04 -0.26
CA PRO A 87 -1.51 14.02 -0.27
C PRO A 87 -2.85 13.43 -0.75
N ALA A 88 -2.82 12.49 -1.71
CA ALA A 88 -4.03 11.87 -2.26
C ALA A 88 -4.69 10.85 -1.31
N PHE A 89 -3.97 10.34 -0.32
CA PHE A 89 -4.49 9.43 0.70
C PHE A 89 -4.61 10.13 2.06
N ALA A 90 -3.50 10.36 2.74
CA ALA A 90 -3.47 10.97 4.08
C ALA A 90 -4.01 12.41 4.09
N GLY A 91 -3.67 13.20 3.06
CA GLY A 91 -4.16 14.58 2.91
C GLY A 91 -5.67 14.69 2.73
N GLU A 92 -6.33 13.62 2.28
CA GLU A 92 -7.79 13.54 2.12
C GLU A 92 -8.50 12.92 3.32
N LEU A 93 -7.76 12.31 4.27
CA LEU A 93 -8.34 11.49 5.34
C LEU A 93 -8.04 11.97 6.76
N PHE A 94 -6.85 12.54 7.04
CA PHE A 94 -6.33 12.68 8.41
C PHE A 94 -6.47 14.09 9.00
N GLY A 95 -6.78 15.09 8.19
CA GLY A 95 -6.96 16.47 8.63
C GLY A 95 -8.24 16.67 9.45
N ALA A 96 -8.35 17.86 10.05
CA ALA A 96 -9.50 18.24 10.86
C ALA A 96 -10.81 18.13 10.07
N GLY A 97 -11.81 17.46 10.64
CA GLY A 97 -13.11 17.22 10.01
C GLY A 97 -13.12 16.18 8.89
N GLN A 98 -11.98 15.59 8.54
CA GLN A 98 -11.90 14.48 7.58
C GLN A 98 -12.28 13.14 8.22
N PRO A 99 -12.54 12.08 7.41
CA PRO A 99 -13.07 10.81 7.93
C PRO A 99 -12.24 10.15 9.03
N LEU A 100 -10.92 10.32 8.99
CA LEU A 100 -9.96 9.80 9.97
C LEU A 100 -9.21 10.95 10.67
N ASP A 101 -9.92 12.00 11.02
CA ASP A 101 -9.38 13.17 11.74
C ASP A 101 -8.46 12.74 12.90
N ALA A 102 -7.18 13.07 12.80
CA ALA A 102 -6.14 12.66 13.74
C ALA A 102 -6.29 13.26 15.15
N SER A 103 -7.20 14.20 15.36
CA SER A 103 -7.59 14.66 16.69
C SER A 103 -8.50 13.66 17.43
N ARG A 104 -9.15 12.75 16.69
CA ARG A 104 -10.11 11.76 17.19
C ARG A 104 -9.60 10.34 17.06
N TYR A 105 -8.80 10.07 16.03
CA TYR A 105 -8.31 8.73 15.71
C TYR A 105 -6.82 8.57 16.06
N TYR A 106 -6.47 7.38 16.52
CA TYR A 106 -5.10 6.91 16.63
C TYR A 106 -4.77 6.05 15.41
N ILE A 107 -4.12 6.63 14.43
CA ILE A 107 -3.82 6.02 13.15
C ILE A 107 -2.49 5.27 13.26
N ILE A 108 -2.50 3.97 12.97
CA ILE A 108 -1.35 3.06 13.06
C ILE A 108 -1.05 2.55 11.65
N ILE A 109 0.17 2.74 11.16
CA ILE A 109 0.60 2.34 9.82
C ILE A 109 1.90 1.54 9.95
N PRO A 110 1.85 0.19 10.02
CA PRO A 110 3.07 -0.62 10.06
C PRO A 110 3.74 -0.68 8.69
N ASP A 111 5.08 -0.77 8.68
CA ASP A 111 5.79 -1.36 7.56
C ASP A 111 5.54 -2.87 7.56
N GLY A 112 5.08 -3.42 6.46
CA GLY A 112 4.90 -4.86 6.33
C GLY A 112 6.22 -5.62 6.53
N LEU A 113 6.15 -6.83 7.03
CA LEU A 113 7.31 -7.74 7.07
C LEU A 113 7.91 -7.85 5.65
N GLY A 114 9.22 -7.68 5.55
CA GLY A 114 9.93 -7.67 4.27
C GLY A 114 9.99 -6.31 3.57
N THR A 115 9.43 -5.23 4.14
CA THR A 115 9.43 -3.89 3.54
C THR A 115 9.84 -2.80 4.52
N GLY A 116 10.05 -1.60 4.00
CA GLY A 116 10.35 -0.41 4.79
C GLY A 116 11.53 -0.63 5.71
N LYS A 117 11.33 -0.36 7.00
CA LYS A 117 12.32 -0.59 8.07
C LYS A 117 12.00 -1.83 8.92
N SER A 118 10.94 -2.59 8.63
CA SER A 118 10.69 -3.89 9.23
C SER A 118 11.72 -4.91 8.76
N ALA A 119 11.88 -6.03 9.51
CA ALA A 119 12.82 -7.10 9.15
C ALA A 119 12.57 -7.61 7.72
N ARG A 120 13.63 -7.78 6.94
CA ARG A 120 13.58 -8.15 5.52
C ARG A 120 14.78 -8.98 5.09
N PRO A 121 14.71 -9.75 4.01
CA PRO A 121 15.80 -10.56 3.49
C PRO A 121 17.13 -9.79 3.33
N SER A 122 17.10 -8.58 2.81
CA SER A 122 18.29 -7.75 2.59
C SER A 122 19.02 -7.28 3.86
N ASP A 123 18.42 -7.47 5.04
CA ASP A 123 19.07 -7.13 6.33
C ASP A 123 20.16 -8.13 6.76
N GLY A 124 20.63 -8.99 5.85
CA GLY A 124 21.77 -9.88 6.06
C GLY A 124 21.49 -11.36 5.81
N LEU A 125 20.28 -11.87 6.03
CA LEU A 125 19.94 -13.27 5.80
C LEU A 125 19.72 -13.61 4.33
N ARG A 126 19.39 -12.62 3.50
CA ARG A 126 19.17 -12.80 2.05
C ARG A 126 18.18 -13.94 1.77
N ALA A 127 18.55 -14.92 0.93
CA ALA A 127 17.73 -16.09 0.60
C ALA A 127 17.54 -17.07 1.77
N ASN A 128 18.26 -16.90 2.89
CA ASN A 128 18.07 -17.69 4.12
C ASN A 128 17.08 -17.04 5.10
N PHE A 129 16.49 -15.91 4.75
CA PHE A 129 15.41 -15.34 5.56
C PHE A 129 14.23 -16.33 5.61
N PRO A 130 13.54 -16.52 6.75
CA PRO A 130 12.38 -17.41 6.81
C PRO A 130 11.34 -17.08 5.75
N ARG A 131 10.83 -18.09 5.05
CA ARG A 131 9.69 -17.89 4.14
C ARG A 131 8.50 -17.46 4.96
N TYR A 132 7.84 -16.41 4.52
CA TYR A 132 6.62 -15.89 5.14
C TYR A 132 5.51 -15.76 4.10
N ASN A 133 4.28 -15.85 4.58
CA ASN A 133 3.07 -15.65 3.80
C ASN A 133 2.24 -14.49 4.37
N TYR A 134 1.05 -14.27 3.85
CA TYR A 134 0.16 -13.20 4.33
C TYR A 134 -0.38 -13.47 5.74
N ASP A 135 -0.57 -14.73 6.13
CA ASP A 135 -0.93 -15.07 7.51
C ASP A 135 0.15 -14.65 8.51
N ASP A 136 1.42 -14.91 8.21
CA ASP A 136 2.56 -14.46 9.02
C ASP A 136 2.64 -12.94 9.11
N MET A 137 2.39 -12.25 7.99
CA MET A 137 2.41 -10.78 7.96
C MET A 137 1.28 -10.20 8.82
N VAL A 138 0.10 -10.80 8.78
CA VAL A 138 -1.04 -10.41 9.62
C VAL A 138 -0.79 -10.73 11.09
N ASP A 139 -0.17 -11.88 11.42
CA ASP A 139 0.21 -12.23 12.79
C ASP A 139 1.23 -11.22 13.36
N ALA A 140 2.20 -10.80 12.54
CA ALA A 140 3.16 -9.77 12.94
C ALA A 140 2.46 -8.43 13.23
N GLN A 141 1.50 -8.03 12.38
CA GLN A 141 0.68 -6.83 12.58
C GLN A 141 -0.19 -6.97 13.85
N TYR A 142 -0.82 -8.12 14.05
CA TYR A 142 -1.65 -8.37 15.24
C TYR A 142 -0.84 -8.25 16.53
N ARG A 143 0.33 -8.88 16.59
CA ARG A 143 1.24 -8.79 17.73
C ARG A 143 1.74 -7.36 17.97
N LEU A 144 2.09 -6.62 16.91
CA LEU A 144 2.46 -5.21 17.02
C LEU A 144 1.33 -4.39 17.67
N VAL A 145 0.11 -4.56 17.19
CA VAL A 145 -1.08 -3.82 17.65
C VAL A 145 -1.43 -4.18 19.09
N THR A 146 -1.44 -5.46 19.43
CA THR A 146 -1.93 -5.94 20.73
C THR A 146 -0.86 -5.98 21.81
N GLU A 147 0.33 -6.54 21.52
CA GLU A 147 1.39 -6.73 22.52
C GLU A 147 2.20 -5.46 22.76
N HIS A 148 2.51 -4.69 21.69
CA HIS A 148 3.34 -3.51 21.80
C HIS A 148 2.55 -2.22 22.01
N LEU A 149 1.53 -1.98 21.18
CA LEU A 149 0.74 -0.75 21.26
C LEU A 149 -0.41 -0.85 22.25
N GLY A 150 -0.70 -2.04 22.82
CA GLY A 150 -1.73 -2.26 23.82
C GLY A 150 -3.16 -2.07 23.31
N VAL A 151 -3.36 -2.04 21.99
CA VAL A 151 -4.68 -1.85 21.37
C VAL A 151 -5.41 -3.19 21.34
N LYS A 152 -6.50 -3.28 22.08
CA LYS A 152 -7.29 -4.52 22.22
C LYS A 152 -8.34 -4.68 21.11
N HIS A 153 -8.83 -3.57 20.55
CA HIS A 153 -9.86 -3.57 19.53
C HIS A 153 -9.65 -2.37 18.60
N LEU A 154 -9.83 -2.57 17.29
CA LEU A 154 -9.65 -1.56 16.24
C LEU A 154 -11.01 -1.02 15.78
N ARG A 155 -11.14 0.30 15.64
CA ARG A 155 -12.32 0.89 15.00
C ARG A 155 -12.41 0.50 13.54
N ALA A 156 -11.29 0.50 12.82
CA ALA A 156 -11.26 0.07 11.43
C ALA A 156 -9.88 -0.47 11.03
N ILE A 157 -9.87 -1.35 10.04
CA ILE A 157 -8.68 -1.74 9.26
C ILE A 157 -8.91 -1.34 7.81
N ILE A 158 -8.01 -0.56 7.25
CA ILE A 158 -8.08 -0.05 5.88
C ILE A 158 -6.83 -0.51 5.14
N GLY A 159 -6.98 -1.25 4.06
CA GLY A 159 -5.84 -1.79 3.33
C GLY A 159 -5.96 -1.65 1.82
N ASN A 160 -4.83 -1.36 1.16
CA ASN A 160 -4.76 -1.23 -0.28
C ASN A 160 -3.94 -2.35 -0.92
N SER A 161 -4.44 -3.01 -1.95
CA SER A 161 -3.76 -4.10 -2.67
C SER A 161 -3.35 -5.24 -1.72
N MET A 162 -2.07 -5.51 -1.50
CA MET A 162 -1.60 -6.44 -0.47
C MET A 162 -2.23 -6.13 0.90
N GLY A 163 -2.26 -4.86 1.31
CA GLY A 163 -2.92 -4.45 2.54
C GLY A 163 -4.42 -4.74 2.54
N GLY A 164 -5.09 -4.65 1.40
CA GLY A 164 -6.48 -5.06 1.23
C GLY A 164 -6.66 -6.58 1.40
N MET A 165 -5.73 -7.36 0.85
CA MET A 165 -5.71 -8.82 1.08
C MET A 165 -5.46 -9.16 2.55
N HIS A 166 -4.55 -8.45 3.23
CA HIS A 166 -4.36 -8.60 4.68
C HIS A 166 -5.62 -8.21 5.46
N THR A 167 -6.36 -7.19 5.02
CA THR A 167 -7.64 -6.77 5.66
C THR A 167 -8.66 -7.91 5.63
N TRP A 168 -8.75 -8.66 4.54
CA TRP A 168 -9.58 -9.87 4.48
C TRP A 168 -9.09 -10.96 5.45
N VAL A 169 -7.77 -11.21 5.49
CA VAL A 169 -7.18 -12.19 6.42
C VAL A 169 -7.45 -11.80 7.88
N TRP A 170 -7.31 -10.52 8.23
CA TRP A 170 -7.66 -10.01 9.57
C TRP A 170 -9.12 -10.33 9.94
N GLY A 171 -10.06 -10.05 9.03
CA GLY A 171 -11.49 -10.31 9.29
C GLY A 171 -11.82 -11.77 9.50
N VAL A 172 -11.13 -12.67 8.76
CA VAL A 172 -11.31 -14.10 8.86
C VAL A 172 -10.61 -14.71 10.09
N LYS A 173 -9.40 -14.23 10.40
CA LYS A 173 -8.54 -14.80 11.43
C LYS A 173 -8.83 -14.25 12.83
N TYR A 174 -9.14 -12.97 12.91
CA TYR A 174 -9.38 -12.22 14.15
C TYR A 174 -10.74 -11.50 14.13
N PRO A 175 -11.88 -12.23 13.96
CA PRO A 175 -13.18 -11.62 13.68
C PRO A 175 -13.69 -10.65 14.77
N ASP A 176 -13.18 -10.77 16.00
CA ASP A 176 -13.57 -9.95 17.14
C ASP A 176 -12.66 -8.73 17.36
N ALA A 177 -11.60 -8.58 16.56
CA ALA A 177 -10.58 -7.57 16.78
C ALA A 177 -10.92 -6.18 16.19
N MET A 178 -12.00 -6.04 15.41
CA MET A 178 -12.34 -4.77 14.75
C MET A 178 -13.84 -4.59 14.50
N ASP A 179 -14.25 -3.32 14.37
CA ASP A 179 -15.63 -2.95 14.02
C ASP A 179 -15.86 -2.90 12.50
N ALA A 180 -14.87 -2.41 11.74
CA ALA A 180 -14.99 -2.20 10.32
C ALA A 180 -13.75 -2.64 9.52
N LEU A 181 -13.95 -3.07 8.28
CA LEU A 181 -12.93 -3.48 7.32
C LEU A 181 -13.12 -2.75 5.99
N VAL A 182 -12.02 -2.21 5.44
CA VAL A 182 -12.02 -1.56 4.12
C VAL A 182 -10.92 -2.19 3.25
N PRO A 183 -11.15 -3.39 2.71
CA PRO A 183 -10.25 -4.01 1.74
C PRO A 183 -10.40 -3.34 0.37
N MET A 184 -9.28 -2.85 -0.21
CA MET A 184 -9.28 -2.12 -1.47
C MET A 184 -8.33 -2.73 -2.48
N ALA A 185 -8.68 -2.63 -3.79
CA ALA A 185 -7.89 -3.12 -4.91
C ALA A 185 -7.47 -4.60 -4.76
N CYS A 186 -8.40 -5.44 -4.34
CA CYS A 186 -8.16 -6.87 -4.11
C CYS A 186 -9.45 -7.68 -4.19
N GLN A 187 -9.30 -9.00 -4.21
CA GLN A 187 -10.41 -9.97 -4.18
C GLN A 187 -10.21 -10.91 -2.98
N PRO A 188 -11.30 -11.39 -2.33
CA PRO A 188 -11.21 -12.29 -1.18
C PRO A 188 -11.13 -13.77 -1.60
N THR A 189 -10.37 -14.08 -2.63
CA THR A 189 -10.17 -15.42 -3.17
C THR A 189 -8.71 -15.67 -3.42
N GLU A 190 -8.35 -16.92 -3.69
CA GLU A 190 -6.98 -17.25 -4.09
C GLU A 190 -6.49 -16.43 -5.29
N MET A 191 -5.18 -16.23 -5.34
CA MET A 191 -4.54 -15.57 -6.47
C MET A 191 -4.58 -16.52 -7.67
N SER A 192 -5.17 -16.06 -8.76
CA SER A 192 -5.37 -16.90 -9.93
C SER A 192 -5.20 -16.13 -11.25
N SER A 193 -5.35 -16.84 -12.37
CA SER A 193 -5.43 -16.31 -13.72
C SER A 193 -4.26 -15.35 -14.05
N ARG A 194 -4.51 -14.31 -14.85
CA ARG A 194 -3.49 -13.36 -15.32
C ARG A 194 -2.71 -12.71 -14.18
N ASN A 195 -3.37 -12.34 -13.08
CA ASN A 195 -2.71 -11.72 -11.94
C ASN A 195 -1.65 -12.67 -11.34
N TRP A 196 -1.99 -13.95 -11.12
CA TRP A 196 -1.03 -14.92 -10.61
C TRP A 196 0.07 -15.26 -11.62
N MET A 197 -0.29 -15.48 -12.89
CA MET A 197 0.69 -15.77 -13.95
C MET A 197 1.73 -14.65 -14.08
N THR A 198 1.31 -13.39 -14.07
CA THR A 198 2.25 -12.25 -14.18
C THR A 198 3.10 -12.06 -12.93
N ARG A 199 2.58 -12.37 -11.72
CA ARG A 199 3.39 -12.46 -10.49
C ARG A 199 4.46 -13.54 -10.61
N ARG A 200 4.12 -14.72 -11.13
CA ARG A 200 5.07 -15.80 -11.38
C ARG A 200 6.12 -15.40 -12.41
N LEU A 201 5.74 -14.74 -13.49
CA LEU A 201 6.71 -14.22 -14.47
C LEU A 201 7.68 -13.22 -13.84
N LEU A 202 7.22 -12.35 -12.96
CA LEU A 202 8.09 -11.42 -12.24
C LEU A 202 9.10 -12.18 -11.36
N THR A 203 8.63 -13.10 -10.53
CA THR A 203 9.52 -13.85 -9.63
C THR A 203 10.46 -14.78 -10.38
N GLU A 204 10.00 -15.44 -11.45
CA GLU A 204 10.82 -16.32 -12.29
C GLU A 204 11.87 -15.54 -13.09
N SER A 205 11.58 -14.29 -13.52
CA SER A 205 12.57 -13.49 -14.22
C SER A 205 13.78 -13.18 -13.32
N ILE A 206 13.56 -12.93 -12.02
CA ILE A 206 14.62 -12.72 -11.06
C ILE A 206 15.36 -14.04 -10.78
N ARG A 207 14.65 -15.14 -10.56
CA ARG A 207 15.26 -16.45 -10.23
C ARG A 207 16.11 -17.02 -11.38
N ARG A 208 15.73 -16.73 -12.62
CA ARG A 208 16.45 -17.16 -13.83
C ARG A 208 17.56 -16.20 -14.25
N ASP A 209 17.67 -15.05 -13.60
CA ASP A 209 18.77 -14.12 -13.85
C ASP A 209 20.06 -14.68 -13.23
N PRO A 210 21.10 -14.95 -14.03
CA PRO A 210 22.37 -15.44 -13.50
C PRO A 210 23.00 -14.52 -12.45
N GLU A 211 22.75 -13.19 -12.57
CA GLU A 211 23.27 -12.21 -11.62
C GLU A 211 22.62 -12.36 -10.22
N TRP A 212 21.44 -12.98 -10.10
CA TRP A 212 20.78 -13.22 -8.81
C TRP A 212 21.55 -14.20 -7.93
N ASN A 213 22.30 -15.14 -8.54
CA ASN A 213 23.22 -16.07 -7.86
C ASN A 213 22.60 -16.73 -6.59
N ASN A 214 21.38 -17.31 -6.72
CA ASN A 214 20.64 -17.91 -5.60
C ASN A 214 20.46 -16.96 -4.38
N GLY A 215 20.31 -15.67 -4.65
CA GLY A 215 20.14 -14.64 -3.64
C GLY A 215 21.43 -14.06 -3.05
N ASN A 216 22.60 -14.47 -3.56
CA ASN A 216 23.92 -14.04 -3.08
C ASN A 216 24.61 -13.04 -4.03
N TYR A 217 23.82 -12.21 -4.72
CA TYR A 217 24.34 -11.18 -5.63
C TYR A 217 25.11 -10.09 -4.86
N THR A 218 26.06 -9.46 -5.56
CA THR A 218 26.80 -8.27 -5.09
C THR A 218 26.24 -6.99 -5.69
N THR A 219 25.65 -7.08 -6.87
CA THR A 219 24.95 -6.01 -7.59
C THR A 219 23.52 -6.44 -7.84
N GLN A 220 22.55 -5.54 -7.75
CA GLN A 220 21.14 -5.87 -7.97
C GLN A 220 20.93 -6.43 -9.39
N PRO A 221 20.28 -7.59 -9.53
CA PRO A 221 19.93 -8.16 -10.83
C PRO A 221 19.08 -7.19 -11.65
N ARG A 222 19.45 -6.95 -12.89
CA ARG A 222 18.75 -6.03 -13.78
C ARG A 222 17.32 -6.49 -14.10
N SER A 223 17.09 -7.78 -14.09
CA SER A 223 15.76 -8.38 -14.25
C SER A 223 14.75 -7.88 -13.22
N ALA A 224 15.17 -7.55 -12.00
CA ALA A 224 14.26 -7.09 -10.95
C ALA A 224 13.55 -5.77 -11.33
N GLN A 225 14.27 -4.80 -11.88
CA GLN A 225 13.67 -3.54 -12.36
C GLN A 225 12.79 -3.77 -13.57
N PHE A 226 13.32 -4.48 -14.60
CA PHE A 226 12.58 -4.74 -15.83
C PHE A 226 11.26 -5.46 -15.56
N ALA A 227 11.30 -6.54 -14.75
CA ALA A 227 10.10 -7.30 -14.42
C ALA A 227 9.08 -6.48 -13.64
N SER A 228 9.54 -5.60 -12.73
CA SER A 228 8.66 -4.71 -11.96
C SER A 228 7.97 -3.68 -12.86
N VAL A 229 8.70 -3.07 -13.80
CA VAL A 229 8.14 -2.13 -14.78
C VAL A 229 7.18 -2.85 -15.73
N PHE A 230 7.55 -4.03 -16.23
CA PHE A 230 6.69 -4.86 -17.08
C PHE A 230 5.39 -5.23 -16.36
N PHE A 231 5.48 -5.77 -15.13
CA PHE A 231 4.32 -6.13 -14.33
C PHE A 231 3.37 -4.94 -14.13
N ALA A 232 3.90 -3.80 -13.71
CA ALA A 232 3.11 -2.60 -13.51
C ALA A 232 2.44 -2.15 -14.81
N THR A 233 3.16 -2.14 -15.92
CA THR A 233 2.62 -1.71 -17.24
C THR A 233 1.56 -2.68 -17.77
N ALA A 234 1.77 -3.99 -17.60
CA ALA A 234 0.89 -5.02 -18.16
C ALA A 234 -0.36 -5.31 -17.31
N THR A 235 -0.41 -4.88 -16.03
CA THR A 235 -1.48 -5.30 -15.12
C THR A 235 -2.16 -4.17 -14.36
N ASN A 236 -1.67 -2.92 -14.47
CA ASN A 236 -2.24 -1.83 -13.68
C ASN A 236 -3.65 -1.44 -14.15
N GLY A 237 -3.93 -1.53 -15.44
CA GLY A 237 -5.15 -0.95 -16.03
C GLY A 237 -5.07 0.57 -16.16
N GLY A 238 -6.22 1.25 -16.17
CA GLY A 238 -6.27 2.70 -16.36
C GLY A 238 -6.00 3.11 -17.79
N ASN A 239 -6.50 2.35 -18.75
CA ASN A 239 -6.18 2.51 -20.19
C ASN A 239 -6.54 3.90 -20.72
N LEU A 240 -7.67 4.49 -20.32
CA LEU A 240 -8.08 5.83 -20.76
C LEU A 240 -7.09 6.91 -20.30
N ALA A 241 -6.66 6.86 -19.04
CA ALA A 241 -5.65 7.78 -18.52
C ALA A 241 -4.30 7.59 -19.20
N THR A 242 -3.91 6.34 -19.47
CA THR A 242 -2.66 6.02 -20.16
C THR A 242 -2.69 6.52 -21.62
N TYR A 243 -3.79 6.33 -22.34
CA TYR A 243 -3.97 6.86 -23.70
C TYR A 243 -3.90 8.39 -23.73
N LYS A 244 -4.50 9.06 -22.75
CA LYS A 244 -4.44 10.53 -22.61
C LYS A 244 -3.02 11.03 -22.34
N ALA A 245 -2.25 10.29 -21.52
CA ALA A 245 -0.86 10.64 -21.18
C ALA A 245 0.11 10.34 -22.34
N ALA A 246 -0.14 9.33 -23.15
CA ALA A 246 0.74 8.88 -24.22
C ALA A 246 -0.04 8.47 -25.49
N PRO A 247 -0.71 9.43 -26.16
CA PRO A 247 -1.57 9.16 -27.33
C PRO A 247 -0.82 8.83 -28.61
N THR A 248 0.51 8.95 -28.63
CA THR A 248 1.34 8.60 -29.80
C THR A 248 2.45 7.63 -29.41
N ARG A 249 2.98 6.89 -30.40
CA ARG A 249 4.12 5.99 -30.17
C ARG A 249 5.31 6.70 -29.51
N VAL A 250 5.66 7.89 -29.96
CA VAL A 250 6.77 8.67 -29.41
C VAL A 250 6.56 9.01 -27.93
N GLN A 251 5.34 9.35 -27.54
CA GLN A 251 5.01 9.62 -26.12
C GLN A 251 4.99 8.34 -25.29
N ALA A 252 4.54 7.21 -25.86
CA ALA A 252 4.57 5.91 -25.20
C ALA A 252 6.02 5.44 -24.97
N ASP A 253 6.88 5.56 -26.00
CA ASP A 253 8.31 5.27 -25.89
C ASP A 253 8.93 6.13 -24.76
N LYS A 254 8.70 7.45 -24.77
CA LYS A 254 9.21 8.35 -23.72
C LYS A 254 8.72 7.99 -22.32
N LEU A 255 7.46 7.60 -22.18
CA LEU A 255 6.90 7.19 -20.89
C LEU A 255 7.57 5.90 -20.36
N LEU A 256 7.79 4.92 -21.25
CA LEU A 256 8.46 3.67 -20.90
C LEU A 256 9.92 3.90 -20.57
N GLU A 257 10.66 4.66 -21.38
CA GLU A 257 12.06 5.04 -21.13
C GLU A 257 12.21 5.73 -19.75
N THR A 258 11.28 6.63 -19.41
CA THR A 258 11.28 7.30 -18.11
C THR A 258 11.14 6.29 -16.97
N ARG A 259 10.28 5.27 -17.12
CA ARG A 259 10.09 4.23 -16.09
C ARG A 259 11.29 3.32 -15.95
N LEU A 260 11.89 2.91 -17.08
CA LEU A 260 13.08 2.05 -17.10
C LEU A 260 14.33 2.78 -16.62
N GLY A 261 14.45 4.08 -16.88
CA GLY A 261 15.58 4.91 -16.44
C GLY A 261 15.44 5.47 -15.02
N ALA A 262 14.30 5.27 -14.35
CA ALA A 262 14.10 5.74 -12.98
C ALA A 262 15.00 4.99 -11.99
N PRO A 263 15.49 5.64 -10.90
CA PRO A 263 16.19 4.95 -9.83
C PRO A 263 15.36 3.79 -9.28
N PHE A 264 16.00 2.63 -9.13
CA PHE A 264 15.35 1.42 -8.62
C PHE A 264 16.05 0.93 -7.35
N PRO A 265 15.66 1.44 -6.17
CA PRO A 265 16.31 1.13 -4.90
C PRO A 265 15.85 -0.21 -4.29
N ALA A 266 14.95 -0.92 -4.95
CA ALA A 266 14.39 -2.16 -4.43
C ALA A 266 15.41 -3.30 -4.51
N ASP A 267 15.38 -4.18 -3.51
CA ASP A 267 16.24 -5.35 -3.42
C ASP A 267 15.54 -6.58 -4.01
N ALA A 268 16.24 -7.35 -4.83
CA ALA A 268 15.68 -8.49 -5.55
C ALA A 268 15.14 -9.59 -4.61
N ASN A 269 15.83 -9.88 -3.50
CA ASN A 269 15.33 -10.86 -2.52
C ASN A 269 14.08 -10.34 -1.80
N ASN A 270 14.05 -9.05 -1.44
CA ASN A 270 12.85 -8.46 -0.83
C ASN A 270 11.66 -8.53 -1.80
N ILE A 271 11.88 -8.25 -3.09
CA ILE A 271 10.85 -8.39 -4.13
C ILE A 271 10.34 -9.83 -4.19
N LEU A 272 11.23 -10.80 -4.33
CA LEU A 272 10.85 -12.23 -4.40
C LEU A 272 9.97 -12.63 -3.22
N TYR A 273 10.41 -12.36 -2.00
CA TYR A 273 9.67 -12.73 -0.79
C TYR A 273 8.31 -12.05 -0.72
N GLN A 274 8.23 -10.76 -1.05
CA GLN A 274 6.98 -10.00 -1.05
C GLN A 274 5.95 -10.56 -2.05
N TRP A 275 6.39 -10.88 -3.26
CA TRP A 275 5.48 -11.38 -4.29
C TRP A 275 5.06 -12.84 -4.03
N GLU A 276 5.96 -13.66 -3.49
CA GLU A 276 5.69 -15.06 -3.16
C GLU A 276 4.83 -15.22 -1.92
N ALA A 277 4.86 -14.27 -0.98
CA ALA A 277 4.04 -14.28 0.23
C ALA A 277 2.53 -14.41 -0.02
N SER A 278 2.08 -14.12 -1.24
CA SER A 278 0.67 -14.25 -1.64
C SER A 278 0.29 -15.62 -2.22
N ALA A 279 1.22 -16.57 -2.28
CA ALA A 279 1.00 -17.82 -3.03
C ALA A 279 -0.13 -18.69 -2.49
N ASP A 280 -0.34 -18.68 -1.18
CA ASP A 280 -1.36 -19.45 -0.47
C ASP A 280 -2.51 -18.58 0.06
N TYR A 281 -2.56 -17.31 -0.34
CA TYR A 281 -3.64 -16.42 0.05
C TYR A 281 -4.99 -16.89 -0.46
N ASN A 282 -5.88 -17.24 0.45
CA ASN A 282 -7.27 -17.59 0.14
C ASN A 282 -8.19 -17.41 1.36
N PRO A 283 -8.74 -16.24 1.63
CA PRO A 283 -9.68 -16.03 2.73
C PRO A 283 -11.10 -16.55 2.44
N SER A 284 -11.42 -16.90 1.19
CA SER A 284 -12.77 -17.28 0.77
C SER A 284 -13.43 -18.35 1.67
N PRO A 285 -12.75 -19.42 2.13
CA PRO A 285 -13.39 -20.40 3.01
C PRO A 285 -13.87 -19.89 4.36
N GLY A 286 -13.45 -18.68 4.75
CA GLY A 286 -13.75 -18.10 6.05
C GLY A 286 -14.59 -16.82 6.02
N LEU A 287 -15.10 -16.38 4.89
CA LEU A 287 -15.78 -15.06 4.77
C LEU A 287 -17.01 -14.92 5.67
N GLU A 288 -17.75 -16.00 5.90
CA GLU A 288 -18.92 -16.02 6.78
C GLU A 288 -18.56 -15.79 8.26
N ARG A 289 -17.30 -15.97 8.66
CA ARG A 289 -16.81 -15.69 10.03
C ARG A 289 -16.63 -14.20 10.29
N ILE A 290 -16.55 -13.37 9.24
CA ILE A 290 -16.34 -11.93 9.37
C ILE A 290 -17.55 -11.30 10.06
N GLN A 291 -17.32 -10.68 11.21
CA GLN A 291 -18.37 -10.01 11.98
C GLN A 291 -18.38 -8.50 11.79
N ALA A 292 -17.26 -7.94 11.38
CA ALA A 292 -17.11 -6.51 11.12
C ALA A 292 -18.01 -6.05 9.95
N ALA A 293 -18.35 -4.76 9.95
CA ALA A 293 -18.94 -4.13 8.76
C ALA A 293 -17.87 -4.00 7.68
N VAL A 294 -18.13 -4.44 6.44
CA VAL A 294 -17.16 -4.45 5.35
C VAL A 294 -17.56 -3.49 4.24
N LEU A 295 -16.65 -2.62 3.84
CA LEU A 295 -16.70 -1.83 2.62
C LEU A 295 -15.57 -2.24 1.68
N ALA A 296 -15.81 -3.15 0.75
CA ALA A 296 -14.84 -3.49 -0.28
C ALA A 296 -14.85 -2.42 -1.39
N VAL A 297 -13.65 -1.99 -1.84
CA VAL A 297 -13.53 -0.94 -2.86
C VAL A 297 -12.58 -1.38 -3.96
N ASN A 298 -13.04 -1.41 -5.21
CA ASN A 298 -12.21 -1.65 -6.40
C ASN A 298 -12.51 -0.59 -7.48
N ALA A 299 -11.64 -0.47 -8.47
CA ALA A 299 -11.87 0.34 -9.66
C ALA A 299 -12.25 -0.56 -10.84
N ALA A 300 -13.17 -0.10 -11.68
CA ALA A 300 -13.68 -0.88 -12.82
C ALA A 300 -12.63 -1.09 -13.92
N ASP A 301 -11.59 -0.26 -13.95
CA ASP A 301 -10.47 -0.35 -14.88
C ASP A 301 -9.19 -0.98 -14.26
N ASP A 302 -9.31 -1.64 -13.08
CA ASP A 302 -8.24 -2.40 -12.45
C ASP A 302 -8.09 -3.78 -13.10
N GLU A 303 -7.02 -3.96 -13.87
CA GLU A 303 -6.78 -5.23 -14.57
C GLU A 303 -6.24 -6.35 -13.69
N ARG A 304 -5.88 -6.08 -12.44
CA ARG A 304 -5.54 -7.13 -11.46
C ARG A 304 -6.77 -7.74 -10.81
N ASN A 305 -7.84 -6.96 -10.71
CA ASN A 305 -9.09 -7.35 -10.06
C ASN A 305 -10.29 -7.03 -10.97
N PRO A 306 -10.33 -7.58 -12.19
CA PRO A 306 -11.31 -7.20 -13.20
C PRO A 306 -12.73 -7.56 -12.76
N PRO A 307 -13.68 -6.59 -12.77
CA PRO A 307 -15.04 -6.79 -12.27
C PRO A 307 -15.85 -7.78 -13.11
N GLU A 308 -15.53 -7.93 -14.39
CA GLU A 308 -16.21 -8.86 -15.31
C GLU A 308 -16.09 -10.33 -14.90
N THR A 309 -15.17 -10.67 -14.00
CA THR A 309 -15.09 -12.03 -13.41
C THR A 309 -16.25 -12.36 -12.47
N GLY A 310 -17.00 -11.35 -12.00
CA GLY A 310 -18.08 -11.51 -11.04
C GLY A 310 -17.66 -12.05 -9.66
N ILE A 311 -16.34 -12.11 -9.39
CA ILE A 311 -15.82 -12.66 -8.13
C ILE A 311 -16.30 -11.83 -6.94
N MET A 312 -16.15 -10.51 -7.01
CA MET A 312 -16.58 -9.64 -5.90
C MET A 312 -18.08 -9.75 -5.64
N ASP A 313 -18.90 -9.74 -6.69
CA ASP A 313 -20.36 -9.84 -6.55
C ASP A 313 -20.81 -11.17 -5.92
N ARG A 314 -20.09 -12.26 -6.21
CA ARG A 314 -20.35 -13.57 -5.65
C ARG A 314 -19.90 -13.65 -4.19
N GLU A 315 -18.66 -13.30 -3.90
CA GLU A 315 -18.07 -13.47 -2.56
C GLU A 315 -18.65 -12.48 -1.55
N MET A 316 -19.02 -11.27 -1.95
CA MET A 316 -19.65 -10.28 -1.06
C MET A 316 -21.02 -10.73 -0.54
N LYS A 317 -21.73 -11.60 -1.26
CA LYS A 317 -23.00 -12.20 -0.76
C LYS A 317 -22.78 -13.09 0.48
N ARG A 318 -21.57 -13.55 0.71
CA ARG A 318 -21.20 -14.41 1.84
C ARG A 318 -20.74 -13.58 3.06
N VAL A 319 -20.55 -12.27 2.90
CA VAL A 319 -20.17 -11.37 3.98
C VAL A 319 -21.42 -10.72 4.56
N LYS A 320 -21.79 -11.08 5.79
CA LYS A 320 -23.07 -10.69 6.43
C LYS A 320 -23.34 -9.19 6.41
N ASN A 321 -22.32 -8.38 6.70
CA ASN A 321 -22.43 -6.91 6.76
C ASN A 321 -21.56 -6.27 5.67
N GLY A 322 -21.58 -6.84 4.45
CA GLY A 322 -20.71 -6.44 3.35
C GLY A 322 -21.37 -5.47 2.38
N ARG A 323 -20.63 -4.44 1.96
CA ARG A 323 -20.96 -3.55 0.84
C ARG A 323 -19.81 -3.51 -0.14
N TYR A 324 -20.10 -3.45 -1.42
CA TYR A 324 -19.12 -3.33 -2.49
C TYR A 324 -19.29 -1.99 -3.21
N HIS A 325 -18.21 -1.22 -3.27
CA HIS A 325 -18.13 0.02 -4.02
C HIS A 325 -17.18 -0.15 -5.21
N LEU A 326 -17.72 -0.20 -6.40
CA LEU A 326 -16.96 -0.23 -7.65
C LEU A 326 -16.85 1.19 -8.20
N ILE A 327 -15.64 1.75 -8.20
CA ILE A 327 -15.38 3.07 -8.78
C ILE A 327 -15.46 2.96 -10.31
N PRO A 328 -16.36 3.72 -10.98
CA PRO A 328 -16.49 3.67 -12.44
C PRO A 328 -15.19 4.05 -13.16
N ALA A 329 -14.89 3.36 -14.25
CA ALA A 329 -13.75 3.70 -15.11
C ALA A 329 -13.93 5.08 -15.76
N SER A 330 -12.86 5.88 -15.80
CA SER A 330 -12.86 7.20 -16.40
C SER A 330 -11.45 7.57 -16.88
N ASP A 331 -11.30 8.74 -17.51
CA ASP A 331 -9.99 9.29 -17.88
C ASP A 331 -9.19 9.85 -16.69
N GLN A 332 -9.77 9.85 -15.49
CA GLN A 332 -9.15 10.25 -14.23
C GLN A 332 -8.81 9.06 -13.32
N THR A 333 -9.35 7.88 -13.60
CA THR A 333 -9.00 6.66 -12.89
C THR A 333 -7.71 6.08 -13.46
N THR A 334 -6.93 5.43 -12.62
CA THR A 334 -5.59 4.93 -12.95
C THR A 334 -5.47 3.43 -12.68
N GLY A 335 -6.54 2.68 -12.94
CA GLY A 335 -6.58 1.25 -12.74
C GLY A 335 -6.36 0.87 -11.28
N HIS A 336 -5.46 -0.07 -11.04
CA HIS A 336 -5.11 -0.58 -9.70
C HIS A 336 -4.69 0.52 -8.71
N ALA A 337 -4.12 1.62 -9.18
CA ALA A 337 -3.70 2.73 -8.33
C ALA A 337 -4.82 3.71 -7.95
N THR A 338 -6.03 3.56 -8.51
CA THR A 338 -7.17 4.46 -8.26
C THR A 338 -7.55 4.50 -6.78
N THR A 339 -7.56 3.36 -6.10
CA THR A 339 -7.92 3.25 -4.68
C THR A 339 -6.93 3.91 -3.73
N GLY A 340 -5.71 4.20 -4.18
CA GLY A 340 -4.74 5.04 -3.45
C GLY A 340 -5.14 6.52 -3.37
N GLN A 341 -6.17 6.94 -4.11
CA GLN A 341 -6.72 8.30 -4.10
C GLN A 341 -8.04 8.31 -3.33
N ALA A 342 -8.01 8.72 -2.07
CA ALA A 342 -9.15 8.64 -1.16
C ALA A 342 -10.38 9.47 -1.61
N LYS A 343 -10.20 10.46 -2.47
CA LYS A 343 -11.29 11.24 -3.05
C LYS A 343 -12.40 10.37 -3.67
N TRP A 344 -12.07 9.16 -4.14
CA TRP A 344 -13.00 8.27 -4.82
C TRP A 344 -13.90 7.46 -3.88
N TRP A 345 -13.54 7.35 -2.59
CA TRP A 345 -14.21 6.47 -1.64
C TRP A 345 -14.33 7.04 -0.21
N LYS A 346 -13.79 8.23 0.07
CA LYS A 346 -13.85 8.82 1.42
C LYS A 346 -15.27 9.08 1.92
N ALA A 347 -16.24 9.34 1.03
CA ALA A 347 -17.65 9.50 1.41
C ALA A 347 -18.24 8.18 1.93
N GLN A 348 -17.95 7.06 1.26
CA GLN A 348 -18.38 5.72 1.66
C GLN A 348 -17.69 5.28 2.96
N LEU A 349 -16.42 5.65 3.16
CA LEU A 349 -15.73 5.45 4.43
C LEU A 349 -16.40 6.22 5.57
N THR A 350 -16.76 7.48 5.35
CA THR A 350 -17.46 8.29 6.34
C THR A 350 -18.76 7.63 6.77
N GLU A 351 -19.57 7.18 5.81
CA GLU A 351 -20.81 6.46 6.08
C GLU A 351 -20.56 5.16 6.85
N LEU A 352 -19.55 4.36 6.45
CA LEU A 352 -19.18 3.14 7.16
C LEU A 352 -18.83 3.43 8.63
N LEU A 353 -17.98 4.42 8.90
CA LEU A 353 -17.57 4.78 10.25
C LEU A 353 -18.71 5.32 11.11
N GLN A 354 -19.75 5.90 10.51
CA GLN A 354 -20.95 6.36 11.21
C GLN A 354 -21.91 5.21 11.54
N THR A 355 -22.02 4.21 10.67
CA THR A 355 -23.02 3.15 10.73
C THR A 355 -22.51 1.83 11.29
N ALA A 356 -21.20 1.55 11.19
CA ALA A 356 -20.62 0.32 11.72
C ALA A 356 -20.81 0.23 13.24
N PRO A 357 -21.36 -0.87 13.77
CA PRO A 357 -21.52 -1.08 15.21
C PRO A 357 -20.18 -0.99 15.94
N ARG A 358 -20.18 -0.41 17.14
CA ARG A 358 -19.04 -0.41 18.06
C ARG A 358 -19.09 -1.68 18.90
N ARG A 359 -18.19 -2.60 18.64
CA ARG A 359 -18.17 -3.94 19.26
C ARG A 359 -17.13 -4.07 20.39
N GLY A 360 -16.17 -3.17 20.45
CA GLY A 360 -15.08 -3.13 21.43
C GLY A 360 -15.38 -2.30 22.68
N LEU A 361 -16.63 -1.85 22.88
CA LEU A 361 -17.06 -1.10 24.06
C LEU A 361 -17.68 -2.01 25.10
#